data_0541818abae434f8d02c804dae95bdf5
#
_entry.id   0541818abae434f8d02c804dae95bdf5
#
_cell.length_a   1.000
_cell.length_b   1.000
_cell.length_c   1.000
_cell.angle_alpha   90.00
_cell.angle_beta   90.00
_cell.angle_gamma   90.00
#
_symmetry.space_group_name_H-M   'P 1'
#
loop_
_entity.id
_entity.type
_entity.pdbx_description
1 polymer ?
#
loop_
_entity_poly.entity_id
_entity_poly.type
_entity_poly.pdbx_seq_one_letter_code
_entity_poly.pdbx_strand_id
1 'polypeptide(L)'
;AVKSAAFANGMPDTSSWKPGVDYVRADTGDDFPDAFDAVVMIEKAVVREDGSVTFDDDVTVEPGSGVRPAGSTLRAGEPLMSAGSIIRPTDLAALAMGGATMVPVRVKPRVAFIPTGSELVPAGIKPRRGQNVDTNSLMCKHLLIEYGAEPVVFPLVHDDPVELERAFEAALATADVVVVNGGSALGEEDFNVKLIERRGQVVHHYIAAVPGRPLMLAVADGKPVVDLPGPTMAAYFGSEWCLQAITARILGIPLRRRPVVQARADAAKTSIPKMANIARVHVTRDDEGYAAHFLDFKAGELAACMTSNAQRVSPLGEAGWAEGDLLDVELLRGEEFVDQG
;
A
#
# COMPACT_ATOMS: atom_id res chain seq x y z
N ALA A 1 -9.86 20.39 -39.37
CA ALA A 1 -8.61 20.00 -40.06
C ALA A 1 -8.53 20.75 -41.39
N VAL A 2 -7.33 21.00 -41.87
CA VAL A 2 -7.01 21.74 -43.05
C VAL A 2 -5.91 21.01 -43.85
N LYS A 3 -5.68 21.45 -45.09
CA LYS A 3 -4.53 21.01 -45.88
C LYS A 3 -3.34 21.96 -45.62
N SER A 4 -2.24 21.45 -45.08
CA SER A 4 -1.06 22.25 -44.75
C SER A 4 -0.51 22.97 -46.00
N ALA A 5 -0.61 22.34 -47.16
CA ALA A 5 -0.20 22.90 -48.41
C ALA A 5 -0.84 24.26 -48.77
N ALA A 6 -2.05 24.54 -48.24
CA ALA A 6 -2.69 25.83 -48.43
C ALA A 6 -1.98 26.99 -47.72
N PHE A 7 -1.17 26.68 -46.69
CA PHE A 7 -0.41 27.63 -45.88
C PHE A 7 1.06 27.76 -46.32
N ALA A 8 1.48 27.03 -47.33
CA ALA A 8 2.88 26.99 -47.77
C ALA A 8 3.48 28.37 -48.18
N ASN A 9 2.65 29.30 -48.58
CA ASN A 9 3.04 30.65 -48.97
C ASN A 9 2.56 31.74 -48.00
N GLY A 10 2.26 31.37 -46.76
CA GLY A 10 1.69 32.23 -45.74
C GLY A 10 0.17 31.99 -45.56
N MET A 11 -0.51 32.97 -44.95
CA MET A 11 -1.96 32.88 -44.68
C MET A 11 -2.76 32.77 -45.98
N PRO A 12 -3.57 31.75 -46.20
CA PRO A 12 -4.37 31.57 -47.38
C PRO A 12 -5.55 32.54 -47.43
N ASP A 13 -5.98 32.94 -48.66
CA ASP A 13 -7.27 33.56 -48.87
C ASP A 13 -8.36 32.48 -48.73
N THR A 14 -9.11 32.54 -47.65
CA THR A 14 -10.18 31.57 -47.31
C THR A 14 -11.56 32.00 -47.82
N SER A 15 -11.69 33.10 -48.54
CA SER A 15 -12.98 33.67 -48.98
C SER A 15 -13.81 32.72 -49.83
N SER A 16 -13.16 31.80 -50.55
CA SER A 16 -13.78 30.78 -51.40
C SER A 16 -13.82 29.38 -50.80
N TRP A 17 -13.33 29.20 -49.57
CA TRP A 17 -13.25 27.88 -48.93
C TRP A 17 -14.60 27.30 -48.64
N LYS A 18 -14.73 25.98 -48.83
CA LYS A 18 -15.98 25.21 -48.62
C LYS A 18 -15.75 24.12 -47.60
N PRO A 19 -16.70 23.97 -46.63
CA PRO A 19 -16.69 22.82 -45.72
C PRO A 19 -16.67 21.50 -46.49
N GLY A 20 -15.90 20.53 -46.02
CA GLY A 20 -15.74 19.20 -46.62
C GLY A 20 -14.78 19.15 -47.83
N VAL A 21 -14.37 20.30 -48.39
CA VAL A 21 -13.45 20.39 -49.54
C VAL A 21 -12.11 20.99 -49.13
N ASP A 22 -12.17 22.13 -48.46
CA ASP A 22 -10.96 22.91 -48.10
C ASP A 22 -10.64 22.79 -46.63
N TYR A 23 -11.65 22.53 -45.80
CA TYR A 23 -11.52 22.24 -44.39
C TYR A 23 -12.64 21.31 -43.90
N VAL A 24 -12.41 20.60 -42.78
CA VAL A 24 -13.41 19.84 -42.02
C VAL A 24 -13.29 20.17 -40.55
N ARG A 25 -14.41 20.13 -39.85
CA ARG A 25 -14.40 20.18 -38.40
C ARG A 25 -13.95 18.82 -37.88
N ALA A 26 -13.05 18.84 -36.90
CA ALA A 26 -12.62 17.67 -36.14
C ALA A 26 -12.56 18.07 -34.67
N ASP A 27 -13.24 17.30 -33.81
CA ASP A 27 -13.16 17.48 -32.37
C ASP A 27 -11.95 16.71 -31.83
N THR A 28 -11.58 16.94 -30.56
CA THR A 28 -10.43 16.28 -29.94
C THR A 28 -10.62 14.76 -29.93
N GLY A 29 -9.72 14.04 -30.61
CA GLY A 29 -9.77 12.58 -30.72
C GLY A 29 -10.48 12.06 -31.97
N ASP A 30 -11.09 12.94 -32.78
CA ASP A 30 -11.69 12.55 -34.03
C ASP A 30 -10.64 12.17 -35.10
N ASP A 31 -11.06 11.29 -35.99
CA ASP A 31 -10.40 11.07 -37.27
C ASP A 31 -10.95 12.03 -38.31
N PHE A 32 -10.19 12.31 -39.35
CA PHE A 32 -10.61 13.12 -40.46
C PHE A 32 -10.06 12.56 -41.79
N PRO A 33 -10.67 12.90 -42.95
CA PRO A 33 -10.26 12.34 -44.24
C PRO A 33 -8.78 12.61 -44.59
N ASP A 34 -8.10 11.64 -45.20
CA ASP A 34 -6.67 11.66 -45.57
C ASP A 34 -6.28 12.85 -46.47
N ALA A 35 -7.25 13.54 -47.07
CA ALA A 35 -7.02 14.74 -47.85
C ALA A 35 -6.56 15.94 -46.99
N PHE A 36 -6.73 15.87 -45.68
CA PHE A 36 -6.30 16.87 -44.70
C PHE A 36 -5.15 16.29 -43.89
N ASP A 37 -4.20 17.10 -43.51
CA ASP A 37 -2.97 16.65 -42.87
C ASP A 37 -2.56 17.51 -41.66
N ALA A 38 -3.36 18.53 -41.33
CA ALA A 38 -3.09 19.43 -40.22
C ALA A 38 -4.38 19.89 -39.53
N VAL A 39 -4.27 20.28 -38.28
CA VAL A 39 -5.39 20.82 -37.48
C VAL A 39 -5.03 22.18 -36.93
N VAL A 40 -5.90 23.18 -37.15
CA VAL A 40 -5.86 24.48 -36.50
C VAL A 40 -6.85 24.42 -35.32
N MET A 41 -6.42 24.84 -34.14
CA MET A 41 -7.26 24.91 -32.97
C MET A 41 -8.42 25.87 -33.16
N ILE A 42 -9.59 25.58 -32.62
CA ILE A 42 -10.80 26.42 -32.80
C ILE A 42 -10.62 27.81 -32.21
N GLU A 43 -9.77 27.97 -31.21
CA GLU A 43 -9.41 29.27 -30.61
C GLU A 43 -8.67 30.20 -31.56
N LYS A 44 -8.10 29.65 -32.63
CA LYS A 44 -7.36 30.35 -33.70
C LYS A 44 -8.12 30.40 -35.01
N ALA A 45 -9.39 30.00 -35.00
CA ALA A 45 -10.22 29.95 -36.20
C ALA A 45 -11.63 30.47 -35.89
N VAL A 46 -12.21 31.22 -36.80
CA VAL A 46 -13.63 31.65 -36.75
C VAL A 46 -14.35 31.00 -37.91
N VAL A 47 -15.24 30.08 -37.61
CA VAL A 47 -16.15 29.44 -38.58
C VAL A 47 -17.51 30.12 -38.47
N ARG A 48 -18.04 30.67 -39.56
CA ARG A 48 -19.32 31.38 -39.63
C ARG A 48 -20.46 30.45 -40.09
N GLU A 49 -21.65 30.88 -39.87
CA GLU A 49 -22.86 30.12 -40.28
C GLU A 49 -22.97 29.87 -41.78
N ASP A 50 -22.40 30.75 -42.61
CA ASP A 50 -22.35 30.63 -44.07
C ASP A 50 -21.28 29.62 -44.53
N GLY A 51 -20.54 29.01 -43.60
CA GLY A 51 -19.44 28.07 -43.87
C GLY A 51 -18.12 28.77 -44.23
N SER A 52 -18.02 30.08 -44.11
CA SER A 52 -16.73 30.75 -44.27
C SER A 52 -15.87 30.55 -43.03
N VAL A 53 -14.54 30.46 -43.20
CA VAL A 53 -13.56 30.34 -42.15
C VAL A 53 -12.49 31.38 -42.26
N THR A 54 -12.06 31.95 -41.16
CA THR A 54 -10.89 32.82 -41.07
C THR A 54 -10.00 32.36 -39.92
N PHE A 55 -8.70 32.61 -40.06
CA PHE A 55 -7.70 32.24 -39.03
C PHE A 55 -7.06 33.49 -38.46
N ASP A 56 -6.53 33.38 -37.24
CA ASP A 56 -5.71 34.45 -36.66
C ASP A 56 -4.40 34.65 -37.47
N ASP A 57 -3.91 35.88 -37.56
CA ASP A 57 -2.73 36.25 -38.38
C ASP A 57 -1.43 35.54 -37.94
N ASP A 58 -1.38 35.03 -36.71
CA ASP A 58 -0.23 34.32 -36.15
C ASP A 58 -0.28 32.78 -36.38
N VAL A 59 -1.28 32.27 -37.09
CA VAL A 59 -1.40 30.84 -37.39
C VAL A 59 -0.38 30.43 -38.43
N THR A 60 0.43 29.44 -38.03
CA THR A 60 1.35 28.73 -38.93
C THR A 60 0.96 27.28 -38.97
N VAL A 61 0.92 26.68 -40.17
CA VAL A 61 0.47 25.29 -40.33
C VAL A 61 1.53 24.55 -41.16
N GLU A 62 2.11 23.53 -40.55
CA GLU A 62 3.01 22.58 -41.20
C GLU A 62 2.33 21.21 -41.34
N PRO A 63 2.81 20.33 -42.22
CA PRO A 63 2.31 18.95 -42.29
C PRO A 63 2.36 18.28 -40.92
N GLY A 64 1.23 17.75 -40.43
CA GLY A 64 1.11 17.12 -39.12
C GLY A 64 0.86 18.06 -37.95
N SER A 65 0.76 19.39 -38.18
CA SER A 65 0.40 20.34 -37.11
C SER A 65 -0.91 19.93 -36.42
N GLY A 66 -0.88 19.79 -35.09
CA GLY A 66 -2.05 19.43 -34.31
C GLY A 66 -2.54 17.97 -34.50
N VAL A 67 -1.88 17.19 -35.33
CA VAL A 67 -2.22 15.79 -35.61
C VAL A 67 -1.39 14.85 -34.71
N ARG A 68 -2.04 13.89 -34.09
CA ARG A 68 -1.35 12.86 -33.34
C ARG A 68 -0.95 11.73 -34.29
N PRO A 69 0.35 11.52 -34.56
CA PRO A 69 0.77 10.46 -35.46
C PRO A 69 0.52 9.08 -34.88
N ALA A 70 0.32 8.08 -35.75
CA ALA A 70 0.20 6.69 -35.32
C ALA A 70 1.40 6.25 -34.48
N GLY A 71 1.14 5.56 -33.39
CA GLY A 71 2.18 5.11 -32.44
C GLY A 71 2.71 6.19 -31.48
N SER A 72 2.15 7.41 -31.48
CA SER A 72 2.56 8.45 -30.53
C SER A 72 2.15 8.16 -29.08
N THR A 73 1.09 7.40 -28.89
CA THR A 73 0.63 6.99 -27.57
C THR A 73 1.20 5.62 -27.19
N LEU A 74 1.03 4.62 -28.05
CA LEU A 74 1.57 3.27 -27.90
C LEU A 74 2.11 2.80 -29.24
N ARG A 75 3.23 2.10 -29.24
CA ARG A 75 3.80 1.51 -30.44
C ARG A 75 3.61 0.00 -30.45
N ALA A 76 3.21 -0.54 -31.59
CA ALA A 76 3.10 -1.98 -31.75
C ALA A 76 4.45 -2.66 -31.54
N GLY A 77 4.47 -3.74 -30.74
CA GLY A 77 5.68 -4.50 -30.42
C GLY A 77 6.52 -3.93 -29.28
N GLU A 78 6.22 -2.74 -28.76
CA GLU A 78 6.89 -2.24 -27.56
C GLU A 78 6.22 -2.80 -26.29
N PRO A 79 7.00 -3.26 -25.29
CA PRO A 79 6.45 -3.75 -24.05
C PRO A 79 5.84 -2.61 -23.23
N LEU A 80 4.60 -2.76 -22.78
CA LEU A 80 3.92 -1.75 -21.95
C LEU A 80 4.40 -1.79 -20.50
N MET A 81 4.74 -2.97 -20.00
CA MET A 81 5.25 -3.17 -18.65
C MET A 81 6.01 -4.49 -18.53
N SER A 82 6.89 -4.57 -17.53
CA SER A 82 7.64 -5.80 -17.25
C SER A 82 6.85 -6.75 -16.36
N ALA A 83 7.09 -8.05 -16.53
CA ALA A 83 6.59 -9.07 -15.60
C ALA A 83 7.07 -8.79 -14.15
N GLY A 84 6.21 -9.01 -13.17
CA GLY A 84 6.48 -8.73 -11.75
C GLY A 84 6.23 -7.28 -11.33
N SER A 85 5.79 -6.42 -12.24
CA SER A 85 5.37 -5.06 -11.89
C SER A 85 4.02 -5.04 -11.18
N ILE A 86 3.84 -4.09 -10.27
CA ILE A 86 2.54 -3.81 -9.65
C ILE A 86 1.73 -2.97 -10.65
N ILE A 87 0.55 -3.46 -11.03
CA ILE A 87 -0.32 -2.77 -11.99
C ILE A 87 -0.98 -1.57 -11.30
N ARG A 88 -0.74 -0.37 -11.82
CA ARG A 88 -1.35 0.89 -11.38
C ARG A 88 -2.60 1.20 -12.22
N PRO A 89 -3.49 2.08 -11.78
CA PRO A 89 -4.66 2.49 -12.56
C PRO A 89 -4.32 3.00 -13.98
N THR A 90 -3.22 3.74 -14.14
CA THR A 90 -2.73 4.23 -15.43
C THR A 90 -2.24 3.09 -16.34
N ASP A 91 -1.67 2.05 -15.76
CA ASP A 91 -1.20 0.88 -16.50
C ASP A 91 -2.38 0.09 -17.07
N LEU A 92 -3.53 0.04 -16.33
CA LEU A 92 -4.77 -0.54 -16.84
C LEU A 92 -5.28 0.20 -18.08
N ALA A 93 -5.19 1.54 -18.09
CA ALA A 93 -5.59 2.33 -19.25
C ALA A 93 -4.69 2.05 -20.46
N ALA A 94 -3.37 1.96 -20.25
CA ALA A 94 -2.42 1.62 -21.31
C ALA A 94 -2.64 0.19 -21.85
N LEU A 95 -2.86 -0.78 -20.95
CA LEU A 95 -3.15 -2.17 -21.32
C LEU A 95 -4.45 -2.26 -22.15
N ALA A 96 -5.52 -1.58 -21.72
CA ALA A 96 -6.78 -1.52 -22.43
C ALA A 96 -6.63 -0.88 -23.81
N MET A 97 -5.90 0.22 -23.93
CA MET A 97 -5.59 0.89 -25.20
C MET A 97 -4.77 -0.03 -26.11
N GLY A 98 -3.86 -0.82 -25.57
CA GLY A 98 -3.09 -1.84 -26.29
C GLY A 98 -3.89 -3.10 -26.66
N GLY A 99 -5.18 -3.18 -26.31
CA GLY A 99 -6.07 -4.30 -26.61
C GLY A 99 -5.97 -5.49 -25.65
N ALA A 100 -5.25 -5.34 -24.52
CA ALA A 100 -5.16 -6.40 -23.52
C ALA A 100 -6.42 -6.41 -22.65
N THR A 101 -7.27 -7.43 -22.83
CA THR A 101 -8.51 -7.63 -22.04
C THR A 101 -8.29 -8.53 -20.82
N MET A 102 -7.24 -9.33 -20.82
CA MET A 102 -6.87 -10.25 -19.76
C MET A 102 -5.36 -10.19 -19.53
N VAL A 103 -4.95 -10.08 -18.27
CA VAL A 103 -3.54 -10.04 -17.87
C VAL A 103 -3.31 -11.09 -16.79
N PRO A 104 -2.34 -12.02 -16.96
CA PRO A 104 -1.95 -12.95 -15.91
C PRO A 104 -1.35 -12.19 -14.73
N VAL A 105 -1.89 -12.41 -13.54
CA VAL A 105 -1.38 -11.80 -12.30
C VAL A 105 -1.13 -12.87 -11.25
N ARG A 106 -0.28 -12.58 -10.26
CA ARG A 106 -0.11 -13.44 -9.09
C ARG A 106 -1.40 -13.44 -8.27
N VAL A 107 -1.81 -14.62 -7.82
CA VAL A 107 -2.95 -14.76 -6.91
C VAL A 107 -2.56 -14.19 -5.55
N LYS A 108 -3.46 -13.48 -4.91
CA LYS A 108 -3.28 -12.98 -3.55
C LYS A 108 -3.20 -14.17 -2.59
N PRO A 109 -2.20 -14.23 -1.68
CA PRO A 109 -2.14 -15.30 -0.70
C PRO A 109 -3.33 -15.22 0.25
N ARG A 110 -3.95 -16.34 0.52
CA ARG A 110 -4.98 -16.49 1.54
C ARG A 110 -4.31 -16.65 2.89
N VAL A 111 -4.61 -15.76 3.84
CA VAL A 111 -4.04 -15.77 5.18
C VAL A 111 -5.15 -16.05 6.19
N ALA A 112 -5.11 -17.23 6.80
CA ALA A 112 -6.01 -17.58 7.88
C ALA A 112 -5.55 -16.89 9.17
N PHE A 113 -6.49 -16.24 9.87
CA PHE A 113 -6.26 -15.63 11.17
C PHE A 113 -7.16 -16.31 12.20
N ILE A 114 -6.56 -16.96 13.19
CA ILE A 114 -7.23 -17.70 14.25
C ILE A 114 -7.08 -16.92 15.55
N PRO A 115 -8.10 -16.16 15.99
CA PRO A 115 -8.09 -15.50 17.29
C PRO A 115 -8.35 -16.51 18.40
N THR A 116 -7.51 -16.53 19.45
CA THR A 116 -7.65 -17.43 20.59
C THR A 116 -7.71 -16.67 21.90
N GLY A 117 -8.53 -17.14 22.81
CA GLY A 117 -8.67 -16.60 24.17
C GLY A 117 -10.10 -16.76 24.70
N SER A 118 -10.26 -17.43 25.82
CA SER A 118 -11.56 -17.63 26.48
C SER A 118 -12.15 -16.34 27.06
N GLU A 119 -11.31 -15.31 27.26
CA GLU A 119 -11.72 -13.98 27.72
C GLU A 119 -12.25 -13.08 26.59
N LEU A 120 -12.05 -13.47 25.31
CA LEU A 120 -12.37 -12.62 24.18
C LEU A 120 -13.86 -12.62 23.85
N VAL A 121 -14.36 -11.45 23.48
CA VAL A 121 -15.70 -11.26 22.89
C VAL A 121 -15.59 -10.51 21.56
N PRO A 122 -16.47 -10.76 20.61
CA PRO A 122 -16.45 -10.07 19.30
C PRO A 122 -16.57 -8.55 19.45
N ALA A 123 -15.99 -7.82 18.49
CA ALA A 123 -16.16 -6.37 18.38
C ALA A 123 -17.66 -6.01 18.29
N GLY A 124 -18.07 -4.96 19.00
CA GLY A 124 -19.48 -4.54 19.11
C GLY A 124 -20.23 -5.15 20.31
N ILE A 125 -19.69 -6.15 20.96
CA ILE A 125 -20.24 -6.71 22.21
C ILE A 125 -19.64 -5.96 23.41
N LYS A 126 -20.49 -5.50 24.34
CA LYS A 126 -20.01 -4.88 25.59
C LYS A 126 -19.37 -5.94 26.48
N PRO A 127 -18.07 -5.86 26.78
CA PRO A 127 -17.39 -6.85 27.60
C PRO A 127 -17.88 -6.78 29.06
N ARG A 128 -17.97 -7.93 29.70
CA ARG A 128 -18.17 -8.07 31.15
C ARG A 128 -16.81 -8.07 31.85
N ARG A 129 -16.83 -8.02 33.19
CA ARG A 129 -15.61 -8.17 34.00
C ARG A 129 -14.86 -9.46 33.62
N GLY A 130 -13.58 -9.35 33.30
CA GLY A 130 -12.74 -10.47 32.89
C GLY A 130 -12.80 -10.78 31.37
N GLN A 131 -13.58 -10.01 30.60
CA GLN A 131 -13.64 -10.14 29.16
C GLN A 131 -12.93 -8.98 28.47
N ASN A 132 -12.35 -9.25 27.32
CA ASN A 132 -11.71 -8.29 26.42
C ASN A 132 -12.37 -8.34 25.03
N VAL A 133 -12.40 -7.21 24.34
CA VAL A 133 -12.88 -7.17 22.96
C VAL A 133 -11.78 -7.67 22.02
N ASP A 134 -12.11 -8.57 21.10
CA ASP A 134 -11.22 -8.95 20.02
C ASP A 134 -11.04 -7.79 19.05
N THR A 135 -9.97 -7.04 19.23
CA THR A 135 -9.55 -5.94 18.34
C THR A 135 -8.55 -6.41 17.29
N ASN A 136 -7.83 -7.50 17.58
CA ASN A 136 -6.75 -7.98 16.74
C ASN A 136 -7.26 -8.57 15.42
N SER A 137 -8.37 -9.30 15.45
CA SER A 137 -9.01 -9.82 14.23
C SER A 137 -9.34 -8.71 13.24
N LEU A 138 -9.91 -7.60 13.72
CA LEU A 138 -10.23 -6.46 12.87
C LEU A 138 -8.97 -5.78 12.35
N MET A 139 -8.02 -5.50 13.23
CA MET A 139 -6.75 -4.85 12.88
C MET A 139 -5.95 -5.67 11.86
N CYS A 140 -5.69 -6.94 12.17
CA CYS A 140 -4.90 -7.82 11.30
C CYS A 140 -5.58 -8.09 9.96
N LYS A 141 -6.91 -8.23 9.93
CA LYS A 141 -7.68 -8.30 8.69
C LYS A 141 -7.36 -7.13 7.75
N HIS A 142 -7.41 -5.91 8.27
CA HIS A 142 -7.17 -4.72 7.44
C HIS A 142 -5.70 -4.53 7.08
N LEU A 143 -4.76 -4.87 7.96
CA LEU A 143 -3.34 -4.92 7.63
C LEU A 143 -3.05 -5.92 6.51
N LEU A 144 -3.62 -7.12 6.54
CA LEU A 144 -3.45 -8.13 5.50
C LEU A 144 -3.99 -7.66 4.15
N ILE A 145 -5.14 -6.97 4.13
CA ILE A 145 -5.68 -6.35 2.91
C ILE A 145 -4.69 -5.30 2.37
N GLU A 146 -4.15 -4.45 3.25
CA GLU A 146 -3.17 -3.42 2.89
C GLU A 146 -1.87 -4.02 2.33
N TYR A 147 -1.45 -5.18 2.85
CA TYR A 147 -0.28 -5.91 2.35
C TYR A 147 -0.54 -6.67 1.04
N GLY A 148 -1.79 -6.72 0.59
CA GLY A 148 -2.19 -7.38 -0.65
C GLY A 148 -2.59 -8.84 -0.51
N ALA A 149 -2.86 -9.31 0.71
CA ALA A 149 -3.38 -10.65 0.99
C ALA A 149 -4.91 -10.70 0.99
N GLU A 150 -5.46 -11.92 0.97
CA GLU A 150 -6.87 -12.24 1.22
C GLU A 150 -7.02 -12.80 2.63
N PRO A 151 -7.51 -12.02 3.61
CA PRO A 151 -7.65 -12.50 4.98
C PRO A 151 -8.87 -13.41 5.14
N VAL A 152 -8.69 -14.53 5.81
CA VAL A 152 -9.74 -15.46 6.25
C VAL A 152 -9.75 -15.48 7.78
N VAL A 153 -10.61 -14.67 8.39
CA VAL A 153 -10.72 -14.61 9.86
C VAL A 153 -11.61 -15.74 10.35
N PHE A 154 -11.06 -16.58 11.20
CA PHE A 154 -11.78 -17.68 11.84
C PHE A 154 -12.65 -17.16 12.99
N PRO A 155 -13.69 -17.91 13.40
CA PRO A 155 -14.38 -17.65 14.66
C PRO A 155 -13.42 -17.64 15.85
N LEU A 156 -13.78 -16.92 16.92
CA LEU A 156 -13.04 -16.96 18.18
C LEU A 156 -12.94 -18.40 18.69
N VAL A 157 -11.72 -18.82 18.98
CA VAL A 157 -11.40 -20.14 19.55
C VAL A 157 -11.12 -19.98 21.03
N HIS A 158 -11.75 -20.79 21.86
CA HIS A 158 -11.47 -20.82 23.30
C HIS A 158 -10.08 -21.44 23.56
N ASP A 159 -9.58 -21.25 24.79
CA ASP A 159 -8.34 -21.91 25.24
C ASP A 159 -8.57 -23.42 25.48
N ASP A 160 -9.06 -24.09 24.45
CA ASP A 160 -9.31 -25.51 24.37
C ASP A 160 -8.41 -26.13 23.28
N PRO A 161 -7.55 -27.09 23.69
CA PRO A 161 -6.62 -27.74 22.76
C PRO A 161 -7.27 -28.39 21.55
N VAL A 162 -8.46 -28.96 21.70
CA VAL A 162 -9.16 -29.67 20.63
C VAL A 162 -9.81 -28.70 19.66
N GLU A 163 -10.40 -27.60 20.17
CA GLU A 163 -10.94 -26.54 19.32
C GLU A 163 -9.84 -25.86 18.49
N LEU A 164 -8.70 -25.55 19.13
CA LEU A 164 -7.57 -24.91 18.46
C LEU A 164 -6.94 -25.84 17.40
N GLU A 165 -6.75 -27.14 17.70
CA GLU A 165 -6.24 -28.10 16.73
C GLU A 165 -7.14 -28.20 15.50
N ARG A 166 -8.45 -28.27 15.67
CA ARG A 166 -9.44 -28.26 14.55
C ARG A 166 -9.37 -26.99 13.73
N ALA A 167 -9.30 -25.82 14.37
CA ALA A 167 -9.19 -24.54 13.67
C ALA A 167 -7.88 -24.45 12.88
N PHE A 168 -6.77 -24.89 13.48
CA PHE A 168 -5.46 -24.90 12.86
C PHE A 168 -5.40 -25.85 11.66
N GLU A 169 -5.94 -27.05 11.75
CA GLU A 169 -6.04 -27.98 10.62
C GLU A 169 -6.91 -27.43 9.48
N ALA A 170 -8.06 -26.84 9.80
CA ALA A 170 -8.91 -26.21 8.82
C ALA A 170 -8.21 -25.02 8.13
N ALA A 171 -7.44 -24.24 8.87
CA ALA A 171 -6.64 -23.15 8.34
C ALA A 171 -5.53 -23.66 7.41
N LEU A 172 -4.79 -24.68 7.81
CA LEU A 172 -3.77 -25.32 6.96
C LEU A 172 -4.36 -25.88 5.66
N ALA A 173 -5.57 -26.42 5.72
CA ALA A 173 -6.23 -26.96 4.53
C ALA A 173 -6.69 -25.90 3.53
N THR A 174 -6.96 -24.66 3.98
CA THR A 174 -7.67 -23.65 3.18
C THR A 174 -6.88 -22.36 2.90
N ALA A 175 -5.75 -22.16 3.56
CA ALA A 175 -4.95 -20.94 3.42
C ALA A 175 -3.50 -21.23 3.03
N ASP A 176 -2.81 -20.22 2.55
CA ASP A 176 -1.39 -20.25 2.17
C ASP A 176 -0.48 -19.90 3.37
N VAL A 177 -1.00 -19.12 4.31
CA VAL A 177 -0.34 -18.70 5.54
C VAL A 177 -1.32 -18.84 6.69
N VAL A 178 -0.86 -19.29 7.85
CA VAL A 178 -1.68 -19.39 9.06
C VAL A 178 -1.16 -18.46 10.14
N VAL A 179 -2.05 -17.71 10.75
CA VAL A 179 -1.77 -16.84 11.89
C VAL A 179 -2.60 -17.34 13.07
N VAL A 180 -1.92 -17.64 14.17
CA VAL A 180 -2.55 -17.86 15.49
C VAL A 180 -2.34 -16.59 16.30
N ASN A 181 -3.34 -16.10 16.99
CA ASN A 181 -3.21 -14.89 17.81
C ASN A 181 -3.71 -15.11 19.23
N GLY A 182 -2.81 -15.13 20.15
CA GLY A 182 -3.03 -15.44 21.56
C GLY A 182 -2.58 -16.86 21.93
N GLY A 183 -2.73 -17.22 23.19
CA GLY A 183 -2.30 -18.54 23.69
C GLY A 183 -0.78 -18.74 23.83
N SER A 184 0.02 -17.79 23.38
CA SER A 184 1.47 -17.77 23.55
C SER A 184 1.82 -17.28 24.97
N ALA A 185 1.89 -18.19 25.92
CA ALA A 185 2.33 -17.90 27.29
C ALA A 185 3.81 -18.22 27.47
N LEU A 186 4.49 -17.41 28.30
CA LEU A 186 5.82 -17.71 28.82
C LEU A 186 5.73 -18.91 29.78
N GLY A 187 5.68 -20.15 29.27
CA GLY A 187 5.60 -21.34 30.11
C GLY A 187 6.07 -22.60 29.37
N GLU A 188 6.48 -23.61 30.13
CA GLU A 188 6.89 -24.93 29.61
C GLU A 188 5.74 -25.68 28.90
N GLU A 189 4.51 -25.12 28.91
CA GLU A 189 3.31 -25.67 28.31
C GLU A 189 2.72 -24.77 27.19
N ASP A 190 3.57 -24.15 26.36
CA ASP A 190 3.06 -23.45 25.19
C ASP A 190 2.39 -24.45 24.24
N PHE A 191 1.06 -24.48 24.30
CA PHE A 191 0.25 -25.41 23.52
C PHE A 191 0.43 -25.15 22.01
N ASN A 192 0.60 -23.90 21.59
CA ASN A 192 0.78 -23.55 20.20
C ASN A 192 2.08 -24.16 19.63
N VAL A 193 3.17 -24.16 20.39
CA VAL A 193 4.42 -24.82 20.02
C VAL A 193 4.19 -26.31 19.76
N LYS A 194 3.59 -27.02 20.73
CA LYS A 194 3.31 -28.46 20.61
C LYS A 194 2.40 -28.79 19.44
N LEU A 195 1.39 -27.96 19.19
CA LEU A 195 0.48 -28.12 18.06
C LEU A 195 1.22 -27.99 16.72
N ILE A 196 2.04 -26.95 16.58
CA ILE A 196 2.77 -26.68 15.35
C ILE A 196 3.83 -27.76 15.09
N GLU A 197 4.56 -28.21 16.14
CA GLU A 197 5.61 -29.23 16.02
C GLU A 197 5.10 -30.61 15.57
N ARG A 198 3.81 -30.90 15.76
CA ARG A 198 3.19 -32.12 15.21
C ARG A 198 3.07 -32.13 13.70
N ARG A 199 3.05 -30.95 13.06
CA ARG A 199 2.84 -30.76 11.62
C ARG A 199 4.03 -30.12 10.92
N GLY A 200 5.06 -29.73 11.65
CA GLY A 200 6.20 -29.04 11.10
C GLY A 200 7.29 -28.71 12.12
N GLN A 201 7.80 -27.50 12.02
CA GLN A 201 8.87 -27.05 12.92
C GLN A 201 8.72 -25.58 13.30
N VAL A 202 9.07 -25.26 14.53
CA VAL A 202 9.28 -23.89 14.98
C VAL A 202 10.63 -23.42 14.47
N VAL A 203 10.65 -22.32 13.70
CA VAL A 203 11.86 -21.72 13.16
C VAL A 203 12.46 -20.72 14.13
N HIS A 204 11.59 -19.91 14.76
CA HIS A 204 11.98 -18.90 15.73
C HIS A 204 10.90 -18.74 16.78
N HIS A 205 11.29 -18.76 18.03
CA HIS A 205 10.40 -18.49 19.16
C HIS A 205 11.08 -17.45 20.05
N TYR A 206 10.37 -16.39 20.40
CA TYR A 206 10.84 -15.18 21.07
C TYR A 206 11.78 -14.33 20.20
N ILE A 207 11.37 -13.12 19.94
CA ILE A 207 12.19 -12.12 19.26
C ILE A 207 12.78 -11.13 20.27
N ALA A 208 13.92 -10.56 19.93
CA ALA A 208 14.55 -9.51 20.75
C ALA A 208 13.92 -8.14 20.48
N ALA A 209 12.60 -7.99 20.76
CA ALA A 209 11.85 -6.75 20.57
C ALA A 209 10.85 -6.50 21.73
N VAL A 210 10.60 -5.25 22.03
CA VAL A 210 9.61 -4.78 23.01
C VAL A 210 8.82 -3.61 22.44
N PRO A 211 7.47 -3.73 22.33
CA PRO A 211 6.66 -4.91 22.58
C PRO A 211 6.81 -5.95 21.45
N GLY A 212 6.39 -7.20 21.71
CA GLY A 212 6.35 -8.25 20.67
C GLY A 212 7.19 -9.49 20.96
N ARG A 213 7.91 -9.53 22.10
CA ARG A 213 8.84 -10.62 22.43
C ARG A 213 8.29 -12.05 22.22
N PRO A 214 7.02 -12.38 22.56
CA PRO A 214 6.49 -13.74 22.40
C PRO A 214 6.18 -14.16 20.96
N LEU A 215 6.51 -13.35 19.96
CA LEU A 215 6.30 -13.72 18.57
C LEU A 215 6.98 -15.04 18.23
N MET A 216 6.27 -15.93 17.49
CA MET A 216 6.83 -17.17 16.97
C MET A 216 6.67 -17.24 15.44
N LEU A 217 7.70 -17.77 14.78
CA LEU A 217 7.71 -18.11 13.37
C LEU A 217 7.91 -19.60 13.21
N ALA A 218 7.09 -20.22 12.38
CA ALA A 218 7.11 -21.65 12.15
C ALA A 218 6.74 -22.01 10.71
N VAL A 219 6.90 -23.27 10.38
CA VAL A 219 6.41 -23.88 9.14
C VAL A 219 5.64 -25.13 9.50
N ALA A 220 4.41 -25.27 9.03
CA ALA A 220 3.59 -26.46 9.16
C ALA A 220 3.03 -26.88 7.79
N ASP A 221 3.13 -28.14 7.44
CA ASP A 221 2.75 -28.69 6.12
C ASP A 221 3.31 -27.87 4.93
N GLY A 222 4.54 -27.36 5.09
CA GLY A 222 5.20 -26.52 4.10
C GLY A 222 4.68 -25.08 3.98
N LYS A 223 3.78 -24.65 4.87
CA LYS A 223 3.19 -23.32 4.90
C LYS A 223 3.75 -22.48 6.05
N PRO A 224 3.97 -21.16 5.84
CA PRO A 224 4.35 -20.26 6.93
C PRO A 224 3.26 -20.20 8.02
N VAL A 225 3.69 -20.25 9.25
CA VAL A 225 2.85 -20.06 10.44
C VAL A 225 3.45 -18.94 11.27
N VAL A 226 2.62 -17.99 11.70
CA VAL A 226 2.99 -16.91 12.60
C VAL A 226 2.10 -16.96 13.82
N ASP A 227 2.71 -17.08 15.01
CA ASP A 227 1.97 -16.93 16.26
C ASP A 227 2.22 -15.52 16.81
N LEU A 228 1.15 -14.73 16.84
CA LEU A 228 1.16 -13.35 17.28
C LEU A 228 0.79 -13.23 18.76
N PRO A 229 1.50 -12.39 19.52
CA PRO A 229 1.13 -12.11 20.90
C PRO A 229 -0.29 -11.54 21.03
N GLY A 230 -0.98 -11.84 22.14
CA GLY A 230 -2.33 -11.32 22.42
C GLY A 230 -2.43 -9.79 22.54
N PRO A 231 -1.51 -9.09 23.25
CA PRO A 231 -1.57 -7.63 23.36
C PRO A 231 -1.53 -6.93 22.00
N THR A 232 -2.49 -6.02 21.75
CA THR A 232 -2.77 -5.46 20.41
C THR A 232 -1.56 -4.81 19.74
N MET A 233 -0.75 -4.04 20.48
CA MET A 233 0.44 -3.42 19.88
C MET A 233 1.54 -4.44 19.57
N ALA A 234 1.65 -5.50 20.34
CA ALA A 234 2.58 -6.57 20.03
C ALA A 234 2.15 -7.35 18.78
N ALA A 235 0.85 -7.62 18.63
CA ALA A 235 0.26 -8.21 17.43
C ALA A 235 0.44 -7.31 16.20
N TYR A 236 0.26 -5.99 16.36
CA TYR A 236 0.48 -5.02 15.30
C TYR A 236 1.92 -5.10 14.76
N PHE A 237 2.93 -4.99 15.61
CA PHE A 237 4.33 -5.05 15.18
C PHE A 237 4.71 -6.42 14.60
N GLY A 238 4.23 -7.51 15.19
CA GLY A 238 4.42 -8.85 14.63
C GLY A 238 3.83 -8.96 13.23
N SER A 239 2.65 -8.38 13.00
CA SER A 239 2.03 -8.33 11.69
C SER A 239 2.85 -7.51 10.69
N GLU A 240 3.33 -6.33 11.07
CA GLU A 240 4.18 -5.50 10.21
C GLU A 240 5.48 -6.20 9.82
N TRP A 241 6.16 -6.82 10.76
CA TRP A 241 7.45 -7.43 10.48
C TRP A 241 7.35 -8.77 9.74
N CYS A 242 6.37 -9.59 10.09
CA CYS A 242 6.27 -10.95 9.57
C CYS A 242 5.25 -11.08 8.44
N LEU A 243 4.01 -10.66 8.66
CA LEU A 243 2.94 -10.87 7.66
C LEU A 243 3.16 -10.02 6.41
N GLN A 244 3.63 -8.78 6.56
CA GLN A 244 4.00 -7.97 5.41
C GLN A 244 5.13 -8.62 4.59
N ALA A 245 6.17 -9.12 5.28
CA ALA A 245 7.33 -9.74 4.62
C ALA A 245 6.94 -11.06 3.91
N ILE A 246 6.16 -11.91 4.57
CA ILE A 246 5.67 -13.18 4.00
C ILE A 246 4.79 -12.91 2.78
N THR A 247 3.83 -11.99 2.90
CA THR A 247 2.93 -11.60 1.80
C THR A 247 3.71 -11.03 0.62
N ALA A 248 4.62 -10.10 0.87
CA ALA A 248 5.46 -9.50 -0.16
C ALA A 248 6.32 -10.57 -0.88
N ARG A 249 6.87 -11.53 -0.14
CA ARG A 249 7.65 -12.64 -0.69
C ARG A 249 6.82 -13.54 -1.60
N ILE A 250 5.59 -13.88 -1.19
CA ILE A 250 4.67 -14.71 -1.99
C ILE A 250 4.27 -13.96 -3.26
N LEU A 251 3.93 -12.69 -3.16
CA LEU A 251 3.56 -11.85 -4.29
C LEU A 251 4.76 -11.48 -5.18
N GLY A 252 6.00 -11.63 -4.69
CA GLY A 252 7.20 -11.21 -5.41
C GLY A 252 7.30 -9.70 -5.58
N ILE A 253 6.80 -8.94 -4.64
CA ILE A 253 6.86 -7.47 -4.60
C ILE A 253 7.86 -7.00 -3.55
N PRO A 254 8.42 -5.78 -3.68
CA PRO A 254 9.29 -5.22 -2.66
C PRO A 254 8.51 -4.96 -1.36
N LEU A 255 9.21 -5.04 -0.23
CA LEU A 255 8.66 -4.58 1.05
C LEU A 255 8.39 -3.08 0.98
N ARG A 256 7.22 -2.69 1.46
CA ARG A 256 6.88 -1.27 1.64
C ARG A 256 7.78 -0.70 2.73
N ARG A 257 8.48 0.37 2.41
CA ARG A 257 9.27 1.16 3.35
C ARG A 257 8.50 2.42 3.71
N ARG A 258 8.58 2.80 4.97
CA ARG A 258 8.05 4.07 5.45
C ARG A 258 9.04 5.20 5.17
N PRO A 259 8.57 6.43 4.95
CA PRO A 259 9.44 7.60 4.98
C PRO A 259 10.13 7.70 6.35
N VAL A 260 11.41 8.02 6.35
CA VAL A 260 12.21 8.24 7.55
C VAL A 260 12.62 9.70 7.59
N VAL A 261 12.39 10.36 8.71
CA VAL A 261 12.80 11.74 8.96
C VAL A 261 13.74 11.79 10.17
N GLN A 262 14.65 12.79 10.18
CA GLN A 262 15.47 13.12 11.34
C GLN A 262 14.67 14.08 12.21
N ALA A 263 14.32 13.66 13.43
CA ALA A 263 13.54 14.46 14.35
C ALA A 263 14.27 14.64 15.69
N ARG A 264 14.20 15.86 16.26
CA ARG A 264 14.76 16.15 17.59
C ARG A 264 13.91 15.53 18.69
N ALA A 265 14.53 14.77 19.56
CA ALA A 265 13.87 14.20 20.73
C ALA A 265 13.49 15.28 21.74
N ASP A 266 12.24 15.31 22.16
CA ASP A 266 11.70 16.24 23.18
C ASP A 266 12.10 15.89 24.62
N ALA A 267 12.54 14.65 24.85
CA ALA A 267 12.95 14.16 26.16
C ALA A 267 13.95 13.02 26.05
N ALA A 268 14.76 12.84 27.06
CA ALA A 268 15.65 11.69 27.19
C ALA A 268 14.86 10.43 27.49
N LYS A 269 15.29 9.28 26.93
CA LYS A 269 14.70 7.98 27.20
C LYS A 269 15.76 6.90 27.27
N THR A 270 15.59 5.95 28.21
CA THR A 270 16.43 4.76 28.28
C THR A 270 15.82 3.63 27.46
N SER A 271 16.66 2.86 26.81
CA SER A 271 16.31 1.67 26.04
C SER A 271 16.95 0.41 26.63
N ILE A 272 16.42 -0.75 26.31
CA ILE A 272 17.02 -2.03 26.68
C ILE A 272 18.00 -2.42 25.54
N PRO A 273 19.33 -2.36 25.74
CA PRO A 273 20.29 -2.53 24.63
C PRO A 273 20.22 -3.89 23.94
N LYS A 274 19.76 -4.92 24.64
CA LYS A 274 19.62 -6.27 24.09
C LYS A 274 18.33 -6.49 23.28
N MET A 275 17.50 -5.47 23.13
CA MET A 275 16.20 -5.53 22.45
C MET A 275 16.01 -4.34 21.49
N ALA A 276 15.33 -4.58 20.39
CA ALA A 276 14.74 -3.52 19.61
C ALA A 276 13.58 -2.92 20.40
N ASN A 277 13.71 -1.65 20.82
CA ASN A 277 12.67 -0.97 21.58
C ASN A 277 11.85 -0.15 20.59
N ILE A 278 10.52 -0.40 20.59
CA ILE A 278 9.61 0.28 19.68
C ILE A 278 8.91 1.38 20.46
N ALA A 279 9.01 2.59 19.98
CA ALA A 279 8.34 3.76 20.53
C ALA A 279 7.32 4.31 19.52
N ARG A 280 6.15 4.70 20.03
CA ARG A 280 5.21 5.54 19.28
C ARG A 280 5.61 7.00 19.46
N VAL A 281 5.53 7.74 18.38
CA VAL A 281 6.01 9.11 18.30
C VAL A 281 4.92 9.96 17.65
N HIS A 282 4.72 11.15 18.22
CA HIS A 282 4.00 12.22 17.55
C HIS A 282 5.06 13.20 17.01
N VAL A 283 5.16 13.30 15.70
CA VAL A 283 6.10 14.21 15.04
C VAL A 283 5.37 15.48 14.65
N THR A 284 5.95 16.62 14.99
CA THR A 284 5.53 17.94 14.51
C THR A 284 6.64 18.56 13.67
N ARG A 285 6.31 19.57 12.88
CA ARG A 285 7.27 20.32 12.06
C ARG A 285 7.21 21.80 12.43
N ASP A 286 8.35 22.38 12.71
CA ASP A 286 8.57 23.81 12.97
C ASP A 286 9.64 24.40 12.03
N ASP A 287 10.04 25.67 12.25
CA ASP A 287 11.08 26.35 11.46
C ASP A 287 12.48 25.72 11.62
N GLU A 288 12.71 24.94 12.68
CA GLU A 288 13.96 24.25 12.94
C GLU A 288 13.98 22.78 12.42
N GLY A 289 12.85 22.30 11.89
CA GLY A 289 12.70 20.96 11.31
C GLY A 289 11.67 20.10 12.03
N TYR A 290 11.97 18.82 12.24
CA TYR A 290 11.04 17.89 12.90
C TYR A 290 11.36 17.75 14.38
N ALA A 291 10.32 17.81 15.22
CA ALA A 291 10.36 17.49 16.65
C ALA A 291 9.62 16.16 16.91
N ALA A 292 10.22 15.31 17.74
CA ALA A 292 9.69 13.99 18.09
C ALA A 292 9.22 13.97 19.54
N HIS A 293 7.91 13.83 19.73
CA HIS A 293 7.27 13.70 21.04
C HIS A 293 6.99 12.22 21.31
N PHE A 294 7.75 11.64 22.24
CA PHE A 294 7.68 10.23 22.53
C PHE A 294 6.50 9.90 23.45
N LEU A 295 5.61 9.04 22.99
CA LEU A 295 4.43 8.64 23.72
C LEU A 295 4.71 7.40 24.57
N ASP A 296 4.36 7.45 25.84
CA ASP A 296 4.39 6.25 26.68
C ASP A 296 3.17 5.38 26.45
N PHE A 297 3.39 4.09 26.25
CA PHE A 297 2.32 3.13 26.11
C PHE A 297 2.73 1.74 26.59
N LYS A 298 1.76 0.94 27.01
CA LYS A 298 1.94 -0.48 27.27
C LYS A 298 1.49 -1.31 26.05
N ALA A 299 1.95 -2.55 25.95
CA ALA A 299 1.70 -3.41 24.80
C ALA A 299 0.22 -3.59 24.40
N GLY A 300 -0.73 -3.44 25.35
CA GLY A 300 -2.16 -3.49 25.11
C GLY A 300 -2.86 -2.14 24.95
N GLU A 301 -2.15 -1.03 25.05
CA GLU A 301 -2.74 0.31 25.02
C GLU A 301 -2.81 0.88 23.60
N LEU A 302 -4.00 1.24 23.16
CA LEU A 302 -4.25 1.81 21.84
C LEU A 302 -4.27 3.35 21.81
N ALA A 303 -4.35 4.02 22.97
CA ALA A 303 -4.44 5.48 23.03
C ALA A 303 -3.27 6.17 22.32
N ALA A 304 -2.04 5.71 22.55
CA ALA A 304 -0.86 6.23 21.87
C ALA A 304 -0.88 6.03 20.35
N CYS A 305 -1.62 5.01 19.84
CA CYS A 305 -1.76 4.80 18.40
C CYS A 305 -2.68 5.81 17.73
N MET A 306 -3.66 6.32 18.48
CA MET A 306 -4.62 7.31 17.96
C MET A 306 -3.99 8.68 17.77
N THR A 307 -2.96 8.99 18.55
CA THR A 307 -2.27 10.29 18.55
C THR A 307 -0.91 10.26 17.85
N SER A 308 -0.30 9.05 17.69
CA SER A 308 0.97 8.93 16.98
C SER A 308 0.80 9.03 15.46
N ASN A 309 1.70 9.75 14.81
CA ASN A 309 1.84 9.79 13.36
C ASN A 309 3.16 9.16 12.89
N ALA A 310 3.99 8.69 13.84
CA ALA A 310 5.29 8.10 13.59
C ALA A 310 5.62 6.99 14.61
N GLN A 311 6.69 6.28 14.33
CA GLN A 311 7.29 5.28 15.23
C GLN A 311 8.80 5.32 15.14
N ARG A 312 9.48 4.87 16.19
CA ARG A 312 10.90 4.62 16.21
C ARG A 312 11.18 3.20 16.69
N VAL A 313 12.03 2.51 15.95
CA VAL A 313 12.58 1.22 16.36
C VAL A 313 14.04 1.45 16.71
N SER A 314 14.38 1.39 18.00
CA SER A 314 15.78 1.52 18.46
C SER A 314 16.58 0.33 17.97
N PRO A 315 17.76 0.53 17.37
CA PRO A 315 18.62 -0.59 16.98
C PRO A 315 19.15 -1.35 18.21
N LEU A 316 19.51 -2.61 17.99
CA LEU A 316 20.18 -3.40 19.02
C LEU A 316 21.50 -2.73 19.41
N GLY A 317 21.78 -2.68 20.70
CA GLY A 317 22.97 -2.03 21.28
C GLY A 317 22.72 -0.59 21.75
N GLU A 318 21.63 0.04 21.37
CA GLU A 318 21.30 1.39 21.82
C GLU A 318 20.76 1.38 23.25
N ALA A 319 21.42 2.16 24.14
CA ALA A 319 21.03 2.28 25.53
C ALA A 319 19.97 3.37 25.80
N GLY A 320 19.60 4.13 24.76
CA GLY A 320 18.67 5.25 24.81
C GLY A 320 19.20 6.47 24.10
N TRP A 321 18.57 7.62 24.33
CA TRP A 321 18.94 8.91 23.76
C TRP A 321 18.74 10.04 24.80
N ALA A 322 19.39 11.18 24.56
CA ALA A 322 19.22 12.41 25.31
C ALA A 322 18.16 13.31 24.66
N GLU A 323 17.64 14.25 25.44
CA GLU A 323 16.86 15.37 24.92
C GLU A 323 17.70 16.17 23.92
N GLY A 324 17.12 16.53 22.79
CA GLY A 324 17.76 17.24 21.68
C GLY A 324 18.51 16.37 20.67
N ASP A 325 18.71 15.07 20.93
CA ASP A 325 19.32 14.16 19.97
C ASP A 325 18.48 14.06 18.68
N LEU A 326 19.16 14.07 17.53
CA LEU A 326 18.52 13.80 16.24
C LEU A 326 18.40 12.30 16.02
N LEU A 327 17.18 11.84 15.86
CA LEU A 327 16.83 10.43 15.76
C LEU A 327 16.11 10.12 14.43
N ASP A 328 16.41 8.98 13.86
CA ASP A 328 15.61 8.43 12.75
C ASP A 328 14.25 8.00 13.26
N VAL A 329 13.20 8.56 12.67
CA VAL A 329 11.80 8.26 12.99
C VAL A 329 11.07 7.91 11.71
N GLU A 330 10.36 6.79 11.73
CA GLU A 330 9.55 6.32 10.61
C GLU A 330 8.16 6.95 10.66
N LEU A 331 7.75 7.68 9.64
CA LEU A 331 6.40 8.21 9.53
C LEU A 331 5.42 7.09 9.19
N LEU A 332 4.27 7.04 9.87
CA LEU A 332 3.22 6.05 9.61
C LEU A 332 2.48 6.33 8.30
N ARG A 333 2.52 7.58 7.85
CA ARG A 333 1.97 8.10 6.59
C ARG A 333 3.01 9.00 5.92
N GLY A 334 2.63 9.71 4.86
CA GLY A 334 3.52 10.69 4.23
C GLY A 334 3.73 11.96 5.08
N GLU A 335 4.69 12.78 4.69
CA GLU A 335 5.04 14.03 5.39
C GLU A 335 3.89 15.05 5.42
N GLU A 336 2.95 14.94 4.47
CA GLU A 336 1.73 15.76 4.42
C GLU A 336 0.78 15.55 5.60
N PHE A 337 0.98 14.49 6.39
CA PHE A 337 0.23 14.18 7.60
C PHE A 337 0.99 14.54 8.89
N VAL A 338 2.09 15.27 8.79
CA VAL A 338 2.82 15.78 9.95
C VAL A 338 2.22 17.13 10.34
N ASP A 339 1.85 17.26 11.61
CA ASP A 339 1.25 18.48 12.13
C ASP A 339 2.28 19.64 12.13
N GLN A 340 1.79 20.84 11.86
CA GLN A 340 2.60 22.05 12.03
C GLN A 340 2.69 22.37 13.52
N GLY A 341 3.89 22.56 14.04
CA GLY A 341 4.19 22.89 15.43
C GLY A 341 3.89 24.35 15.77
#